data_0a0eabc1347cdac126a77559f1b0a2ae
#
_entry.id   0a0eabc1347cdac126a77559f1b0a2ae
#
_cell.length_a   1.000
_cell.length_b   1.000
_cell.length_c   1.000
_cell.angle_alpha   90.00
_cell.angle_beta   90.00
_cell.angle_gamma   90.00
#
_symmetry.space_group_name_H-M   'P 1'
#
loop_
_entity.id
_entity.type
_entity.pdbx_description
1 polymer ?
#
loop_
_entity_poly.entity_id
_entity_poly.type
_entity_poly.pdbx_seq_one_letter_code
_entity_poly.pdbx_strand_id
1 'polypeptide(L)'
;AVTGVQTCALPIFLLILGLLIFTGKNTQPTDKPDAILILGARVLGTSKETALPSRVLQARLDVAIPYIKQHPETPVIVSGGQGADEPATEAAVMKQYLLNKGVPEKQILLENRATRTKENIVNSQKLFSFKRLVIVTSDFHMYRSQLLAKRAGISNVSGITAASSFPKDIKNFGRELLSLGYALLFDW
;
A
#
# COMPACT_ATOMS: atom_id res chain seq x y z
N ALA A 1 -30.09 -31.52 -9.70
CA ALA A 1 -29.01 -31.22 -10.67
C ALA A 1 -28.48 -29.79 -10.58
N VAL A 2 -28.15 -29.30 -9.36
CA VAL A 2 -27.63 -27.93 -9.18
C VAL A 2 -26.14 -27.92 -8.71
N THR A 3 -25.52 -29.07 -8.48
CA THR A 3 -24.22 -29.17 -7.80
C THR A 3 -23.00 -29.07 -8.72
N GLY A 4 -23.13 -29.20 -10.04
CA GLY A 4 -21.97 -29.20 -10.94
C GLY A 4 -21.45 -27.80 -11.33
N VAL A 5 -22.31 -26.80 -11.44
CA VAL A 5 -21.93 -25.44 -11.88
C VAL A 5 -21.29 -24.63 -10.72
N GLN A 6 -21.75 -24.85 -9.50
CA GLN A 6 -21.22 -24.12 -8.31
C GLN A 6 -19.81 -24.54 -7.93
N THR A 7 -19.41 -25.79 -8.21
CA THR A 7 -18.07 -26.31 -7.87
C THR A 7 -16.95 -25.72 -8.72
N CYS A 8 -17.22 -25.22 -9.91
CA CYS A 8 -16.21 -24.64 -10.80
C CYS A 8 -16.09 -23.11 -10.67
N ALA A 9 -17.12 -22.40 -10.22
CA ALA A 9 -17.13 -20.94 -10.17
C ALA A 9 -16.10 -20.36 -9.18
N LEU A 10 -15.99 -20.92 -7.98
CA LEU A 10 -15.09 -20.43 -6.95
C LEU A 10 -13.61 -20.61 -7.32
N PRO A 11 -13.12 -21.77 -7.80
CA PRO A 11 -11.74 -21.92 -8.26
C PRO A 11 -11.38 -20.98 -9.40
N ILE A 12 -12.29 -20.80 -10.38
CA ILE A 12 -12.08 -19.87 -11.49
C ILE A 12 -11.98 -18.42 -10.98
N PHE A 13 -12.86 -18.01 -10.07
CA PHE A 13 -12.81 -16.68 -9.46
C PHE A 13 -11.50 -16.43 -8.72
N LEU A 14 -11.05 -17.38 -7.91
CA LEU A 14 -9.76 -17.27 -7.18
C LEU A 14 -8.56 -17.23 -8.16
N LEU A 15 -8.61 -17.97 -9.25
CA LEU A 15 -7.59 -17.92 -10.30
C LEU A 15 -7.54 -16.53 -10.95
N ILE A 16 -8.69 -15.96 -11.29
CA ILE A 16 -8.78 -14.59 -11.84
C ILE A 16 -8.18 -13.57 -10.85
N LEU A 17 -8.56 -13.65 -9.56
CA LEU A 17 -7.99 -12.77 -8.54
C LEU A 17 -6.46 -12.90 -8.45
N GLY A 18 -5.94 -14.13 -8.48
CA GLY A 18 -4.50 -14.39 -8.50
C GLY A 18 -3.79 -13.77 -9.71
N LEU A 19 -4.38 -13.90 -10.90
CA LEU A 19 -3.87 -13.28 -12.12
C LEU A 19 -3.88 -11.75 -12.02
N LEU A 20 -4.95 -11.15 -11.50
CA LEU A 20 -5.02 -9.69 -11.29
C LEU A 20 -3.94 -9.20 -10.32
N ILE A 21 -3.74 -9.88 -9.19
CA ILE A 21 -2.66 -9.56 -8.25
C ILE A 21 -1.31 -9.62 -8.96
N PHE A 22 -1.10 -10.63 -9.78
CA PHE A 22 0.16 -10.79 -10.52
C PHE A 22 0.40 -9.64 -11.51
N THR A 23 -0.63 -9.13 -12.19
CA THR A 23 -0.50 -8.00 -13.13
C THR A 23 -0.09 -6.70 -12.42
N GLY A 24 -0.47 -6.51 -11.15
CA GLY A 24 -0.08 -5.34 -10.37
C GLY A 24 1.43 -5.18 -10.17
N LYS A 25 2.21 -6.25 -10.31
CA LYS A 25 3.67 -6.21 -10.17
C LYS A 25 4.37 -5.44 -11.29
N ASN A 26 3.76 -5.36 -12.47
CA ASN A 26 4.35 -4.79 -13.68
C ASN A 26 4.10 -3.27 -13.80
N THR A 27 4.08 -2.56 -12.69
CA THR A 27 3.93 -1.11 -12.69
C THR A 27 5.30 -0.44 -12.65
N GLN A 28 5.43 0.69 -13.37
CA GLN A 28 6.62 1.54 -13.32
C GLN A 28 6.21 2.92 -12.81
N PRO A 29 7.01 3.54 -11.95
CA PRO A 29 6.72 4.88 -11.46
C PRO A 29 6.85 5.92 -12.59
N THR A 30 6.05 6.99 -12.53
CA THR A 30 6.19 8.14 -13.44
C THR A 30 7.37 9.01 -13.05
N ASP A 31 8.02 9.64 -14.03
CA ASP A 31 9.16 10.54 -13.77
C ASP A 31 8.76 11.89 -13.14
N LYS A 32 7.47 12.23 -13.16
CA LYS A 32 6.96 13.52 -12.66
C LYS A 32 5.74 13.30 -11.76
N PRO A 33 5.88 12.72 -10.57
CA PRO A 33 4.78 12.54 -9.63
C PRO A 33 4.39 13.87 -8.97
N ASP A 34 3.09 14.04 -8.72
CA ASP A 34 2.61 15.13 -7.86
C ASP A 34 2.71 14.75 -6.38
N ALA A 35 2.63 13.46 -6.07
CA ALA A 35 2.82 12.91 -4.73
C ALA A 35 3.31 11.45 -4.76
N ILE A 36 4.02 11.06 -3.72
CA ILE A 36 4.41 9.67 -3.44
C ILE A 36 3.63 9.22 -2.22
N LEU A 37 2.81 8.16 -2.34
CA LEU A 37 2.04 7.60 -1.24
C LEU A 37 2.62 6.26 -0.81
N ILE A 38 3.15 6.19 0.40
CA ILE A 38 3.62 4.93 0.99
C ILE A 38 2.50 4.36 1.85
N LEU A 39 2.01 3.18 1.48
CA LEU A 39 0.98 2.49 2.24
C LEU A 39 1.58 1.74 3.41
N GLY A 40 1.00 1.92 4.57
CA GLY A 40 1.39 1.28 5.79
C GLY A 40 1.23 -0.24 5.79
N ALA A 41 1.89 -0.87 6.72
CA ALA A 41 1.77 -2.26 7.08
C ALA A 41 2.14 -2.40 8.57
N ARG A 42 2.01 -3.62 9.11
CA ARG A 42 2.16 -3.88 10.55
C ARG A 42 3.41 -3.25 11.17
N VAL A 43 3.21 -2.65 12.35
CA VAL A 43 4.25 -2.15 13.26
C VAL A 43 4.52 -3.19 14.35
N LEU A 44 5.79 -3.34 14.73
CA LEU A 44 6.25 -4.24 15.79
C LEU A 44 6.73 -3.42 16.99
N GLY A 45 6.78 -4.06 18.15
CA GLY A 45 7.23 -3.44 19.41
C GLY A 45 6.19 -3.55 20.51
N THR A 46 6.57 -3.12 21.71
CA THR A 46 5.70 -3.16 22.91
C THR A 46 5.36 -1.77 23.44
N SER A 47 6.06 -0.74 22.98
CA SER A 47 5.82 0.66 23.33
C SER A 47 6.14 1.57 22.12
N LYS A 48 5.79 2.86 22.20
CA LYS A 48 6.08 3.83 21.14
C LYS A 48 7.57 3.98 20.88
N GLU A 49 8.37 3.88 21.91
CA GLU A 49 9.85 4.04 21.87
C GLU A 49 10.51 2.83 21.18
N THR A 50 9.89 1.65 21.30
CA THR A 50 10.37 0.39 20.70
C THR A 50 9.67 0.07 19.38
N ALA A 51 8.80 0.95 18.91
CA ALA A 51 8.04 0.75 17.68
C ALA A 51 8.96 0.71 16.45
N LEU A 52 8.90 -0.39 15.70
CA LEU A 52 9.71 -0.62 14.51
C LEU A 52 8.82 -1.11 13.35
N PRO A 53 9.17 -0.79 12.09
CA PRO A 53 8.45 -1.33 10.96
C PRO A 53 8.63 -2.86 10.90
N SER A 54 7.54 -3.59 10.60
CA SER A 54 7.67 -5.01 10.24
C SER A 54 8.54 -5.16 8.99
N ARG A 55 9.03 -6.37 8.73
CA ARG A 55 9.79 -6.68 7.51
C ARG A 55 9.09 -6.20 6.22
N VAL A 56 7.77 -6.39 6.15
CA VAL A 56 6.98 -5.96 4.98
C VAL A 56 6.95 -4.44 4.87
N LEU A 57 6.74 -3.73 5.97
CA LEU A 57 6.73 -2.26 5.99
C LEU A 57 8.11 -1.70 5.69
N GLN A 58 9.16 -2.26 6.28
CA GLN A 58 10.54 -1.86 6.00
C GLN A 58 10.89 -2.02 4.52
N ALA A 59 10.54 -3.15 3.90
CA ALA A 59 10.79 -3.37 2.49
C ALA A 59 10.12 -2.30 1.59
N ARG A 60 8.90 -1.85 1.93
CA ARG A 60 8.23 -0.74 1.23
C ARG A 60 9.00 0.56 1.36
N LEU A 61 9.47 0.87 2.57
CA LEU A 61 10.25 2.07 2.83
C LEU A 61 11.60 2.04 2.10
N ASP A 62 12.29 0.90 2.13
CA ASP A 62 13.60 0.74 1.49
C ASP A 62 13.53 0.93 -0.04
N VAL A 63 12.50 0.41 -0.71
CA VAL A 63 12.34 0.61 -2.16
C VAL A 63 11.85 2.01 -2.52
N ALA A 64 11.21 2.74 -1.59
CA ALA A 64 10.77 4.12 -1.80
C ALA A 64 11.93 5.12 -1.76
N ILE A 65 12.91 4.93 -0.87
CA ILE A 65 13.97 5.90 -0.58
C ILE A 65 14.76 6.35 -1.81
N PRO A 66 15.25 5.47 -2.70
CA PRO A 66 15.96 5.90 -3.90
C PRO A 66 15.12 6.83 -4.77
N TYR A 67 13.85 6.50 -4.97
CA TYR A 67 12.93 7.30 -5.77
C TYR A 67 12.60 8.65 -5.09
N ILE A 68 12.38 8.68 -3.79
CA ILE A 68 12.16 9.91 -3.01
C ILE A 68 13.37 10.85 -3.17
N LYS A 69 14.59 10.33 -3.09
CA LYS A 69 15.82 11.13 -3.24
C LYS A 69 16.00 11.70 -4.65
N GLN A 70 15.47 11.04 -5.68
CA GLN A 70 15.45 11.55 -7.06
C GLN A 70 14.38 12.65 -7.26
N HIS A 71 13.41 12.75 -6.35
CA HIS A 71 12.29 13.70 -6.41
C HIS A 71 12.20 14.55 -5.13
N PRO A 72 13.21 15.39 -4.82
CA PRO A 72 13.32 16.06 -3.52
C PRO A 72 12.20 17.08 -3.26
N GLU A 73 11.55 17.58 -4.30
CA GLU A 73 10.45 18.56 -4.18
C GLU A 73 9.06 17.89 -4.15
N THR A 74 8.98 16.59 -4.39
CA THR A 74 7.69 15.87 -4.40
C THR A 74 7.30 15.48 -2.98
N PRO A 75 6.09 15.83 -2.49
CA PRO A 75 5.62 15.43 -1.18
C PRO A 75 5.48 13.91 -1.06
N VAL A 76 5.90 13.39 0.08
CA VAL A 76 5.80 11.98 0.46
C VAL A 76 4.74 11.84 1.54
N ILE A 77 3.63 11.20 1.19
CA ILE A 77 2.55 10.92 2.13
C ILE A 77 2.80 9.52 2.71
N VAL A 78 2.99 9.43 4.01
CA VAL A 78 3.01 8.16 4.74
C VAL A 78 1.64 7.94 5.36
N SER A 79 0.94 6.87 4.97
CA SER A 79 -0.45 6.66 5.35
C SER A 79 -0.66 5.30 6.00
N GLY A 80 -1.24 5.34 7.19
CA GLY A 80 -1.62 4.18 7.99
C GLY A 80 -1.88 4.54 9.45
N GLY A 81 -3.00 4.08 9.97
CA GLY A 81 -3.42 4.26 11.36
C GLY A 81 -2.68 3.34 12.32
N GLN A 82 -3.33 3.05 13.44
CA GLN A 82 -2.80 2.15 14.46
C GLN A 82 -3.69 0.91 14.55
N GLY A 83 -3.12 -0.25 14.32
CA GLY A 83 -3.79 -1.53 14.59
C GLY A 83 -3.98 -1.76 16.09
N ALA A 84 -4.92 -2.62 16.47
CA ALA A 84 -5.23 -2.90 17.86
C ALA A 84 -4.03 -3.44 18.68
N ASP A 85 -3.13 -4.17 18.01
CA ASP A 85 -1.94 -4.78 18.61
C ASP A 85 -0.67 -3.97 18.33
N GLU A 86 -0.79 -2.74 17.85
CA GLU A 86 0.37 -1.94 17.46
C GLU A 86 0.68 -0.86 18.49
N PRO A 87 1.96 -0.65 18.82
CA PRO A 87 2.35 0.34 19.84
C PRO A 87 2.26 1.78 19.35
N ALA A 88 2.23 2.01 18.03
CA ALA A 88 2.16 3.32 17.40
C ALA A 88 1.47 3.23 16.04
N THR A 89 1.08 4.39 15.47
CA THR A 89 0.52 4.44 14.12
C THR A 89 1.59 4.06 13.09
N GLU A 90 1.18 3.32 12.05
CA GLU A 90 2.07 2.94 10.95
C GLU A 90 2.73 4.18 10.33
N ALA A 91 1.95 5.25 10.14
CA ALA A 91 2.44 6.51 9.58
C ALA A 91 3.54 7.16 10.43
N ALA A 92 3.42 7.15 11.77
CA ALA A 92 4.44 7.71 12.65
C ALA A 92 5.76 6.93 12.57
N VAL A 93 5.69 5.60 12.53
CA VAL A 93 6.86 4.73 12.39
C VAL A 93 7.51 4.90 11.03
N MET A 94 6.72 5.02 9.95
CA MET A 94 7.23 5.31 8.61
C MET A 94 7.95 6.64 8.54
N LYS A 95 7.36 7.70 9.11
CA LYS A 95 7.98 9.03 9.17
C LYS A 95 9.34 8.95 9.87
N GLN A 96 9.39 8.35 11.05
CA GLN A 96 10.64 8.25 11.80
C GLN A 96 11.71 7.46 11.02
N TYR A 97 11.32 6.38 10.36
CA TYR A 97 12.23 5.60 9.52
C TYR A 97 12.82 6.44 8.38
N LEU A 98 11.97 7.18 7.66
CA LEU A 98 12.40 8.03 6.54
C LEU A 98 13.33 9.16 7.01
N LEU A 99 13.04 9.80 8.15
CA LEU A 99 13.91 10.82 8.77
C LEU A 99 15.31 10.24 9.07
N ASN A 100 15.37 9.05 9.66
CA ASN A 100 16.62 8.35 9.96
C ASN A 100 17.43 7.98 8.69
N LYS A 101 16.75 7.90 7.52
CA LYS A 101 17.38 7.68 6.19
C LYS A 101 17.70 8.96 5.43
N GLY A 102 17.52 10.13 6.08
CA GLY A 102 17.88 11.43 5.54
C GLY A 102 16.84 12.05 4.60
N VAL A 103 15.58 11.60 4.63
CA VAL A 103 14.48 12.28 3.93
C VAL A 103 14.10 13.53 4.74
N PRO A 104 14.06 14.73 4.13
CA PRO A 104 13.73 15.95 4.85
C PRO A 104 12.32 15.93 5.46
N GLU A 105 12.17 16.40 6.69
CA GLU A 105 10.88 16.42 7.37
C GLU A 105 9.82 17.22 6.60
N LYS A 106 10.20 18.34 6.00
CA LYS A 106 9.32 19.18 5.17
C LYS A 106 8.69 18.45 3.99
N GLN A 107 9.31 17.37 3.53
CA GLN A 107 8.83 16.54 2.41
C GLN A 107 7.78 15.52 2.86
N ILE A 108 7.68 15.19 4.17
CA ILE A 108 6.88 14.09 4.69
C ILE A 108 5.55 14.61 5.24
N LEU A 109 4.44 14.16 4.64
CA LEU A 109 3.07 14.39 5.11
C LEU A 109 2.56 13.13 5.82
N LEU A 110 1.93 13.32 6.98
CA LEU A 110 1.48 12.24 7.84
C LEU A 110 -0.05 12.06 7.75
N GLU A 111 -0.50 10.89 7.30
CA GLU A 111 -1.89 10.44 7.40
C GLU A 111 -1.95 9.25 8.38
N ASN A 112 -2.52 9.44 9.55
CA ASN A 112 -2.46 8.46 10.66
C ASN A 112 -3.85 7.97 11.14
N ARG A 113 -4.89 8.13 10.32
CA ARG A 113 -6.28 7.76 10.68
C ARG A 113 -6.79 6.56 9.92
N ALA A 114 -6.22 6.28 8.76
CA ALA A 114 -6.71 5.23 7.88
C ALA A 114 -6.58 3.85 8.52
N THR A 115 -7.65 3.07 8.45
CA THR A 115 -7.71 1.68 8.90
C THR A 115 -7.83 0.70 7.72
N ARG A 116 -8.10 1.21 6.51
CA ARG A 116 -8.28 0.44 5.28
C ARG A 116 -7.63 1.15 4.10
N THR A 117 -7.30 0.39 3.07
CA THR A 117 -6.62 0.92 1.87
C THR A 117 -7.40 2.04 1.17
N LYS A 118 -8.74 1.96 1.10
CA LYS A 118 -9.58 3.03 0.55
C LYS A 118 -9.40 4.34 1.34
N GLU A 119 -9.37 4.23 2.66
CA GLU A 119 -9.16 5.39 3.55
C GLU A 119 -7.76 5.99 3.40
N ASN A 120 -6.71 5.14 3.28
CA ASN A 120 -5.36 5.62 3.00
C ASN A 120 -5.34 6.56 1.79
N ILE A 121 -6.02 6.19 0.71
CA ILE A 121 -6.06 6.97 -0.53
C ILE A 121 -6.90 8.23 -0.36
N VAL A 122 -8.14 8.09 0.12
CA VAL A 122 -9.08 9.22 0.25
C VAL A 122 -8.59 10.25 1.27
N ASN A 123 -8.04 9.82 2.39
CA ASN A 123 -7.50 10.73 3.40
C ASN A 123 -6.24 11.43 2.89
N SER A 124 -5.38 10.74 2.12
CA SER A 124 -4.22 11.35 1.49
C SER A 124 -4.60 12.46 0.51
N GLN A 125 -5.69 12.28 -0.27
CA GLN A 125 -6.21 13.33 -1.16
C GLN A 125 -6.74 14.56 -0.39
N LYS A 126 -7.22 14.38 0.85
CA LYS A 126 -7.65 15.49 1.70
C LYS A 126 -6.46 16.28 2.26
N LEU A 127 -5.32 15.62 2.47
CA LEU A 127 -4.10 16.29 2.95
C LEU A 127 -3.39 17.06 1.85
N PHE A 128 -3.37 16.52 0.64
CA PHE A 128 -2.67 17.12 -0.49
C PHE A 128 -3.39 16.75 -1.80
N SER A 129 -3.60 17.74 -2.67
CA SER A 129 -4.24 17.53 -3.97
C SER A 129 -3.21 17.06 -5.00
N PHE A 130 -3.45 15.93 -5.63
CA PHE A 130 -2.59 15.35 -6.66
C PHE A 130 -3.41 14.69 -7.77
N LYS A 131 -2.84 14.65 -8.98
CA LYS A 131 -3.40 13.96 -10.15
C LYS A 131 -2.52 12.79 -10.60
N ARG A 132 -1.20 12.91 -10.41
CA ARG A 132 -0.21 11.88 -10.75
C ARG A 132 0.35 11.31 -9.46
N LEU A 133 -0.10 10.11 -9.11
CA LEU A 133 0.25 9.45 -7.87
C LEU A 133 1.20 8.28 -8.12
N VAL A 134 2.28 8.22 -7.36
CA VAL A 134 3.09 7.01 -7.22
C VAL A 134 2.74 6.34 -5.89
N ILE A 135 2.20 5.13 -5.96
CA ILE A 135 1.92 4.30 -4.77
C ILE A 135 3.12 3.40 -4.51
N VAL A 136 3.57 3.37 -3.25
CA VAL A 136 4.57 2.41 -2.80
C VAL A 136 3.91 1.39 -1.88
N THR A 137 3.97 0.13 -2.27
CA THR A 137 3.41 -0.98 -1.48
C THR A 137 4.05 -2.31 -1.88
N SER A 138 3.60 -3.41 -1.26
CA SER A 138 4.06 -4.76 -1.62
C SER A 138 3.48 -5.19 -2.99
N ASP A 139 4.21 -6.01 -3.70
CA ASP A 139 3.84 -6.51 -5.03
C ASP A 139 2.46 -7.18 -5.06
N PHE A 140 2.13 -8.00 -4.04
CA PHE A 140 0.82 -8.63 -3.93
C PHE A 140 -0.33 -7.63 -3.69
N HIS A 141 -0.04 -6.45 -3.14
CA HIS A 141 -1.04 -5.45 -2.78
C HIS A 141 -1.22 -4.35 -3.84
N MET A 142 -0.35 -4.26 -4.82
CA MET A 142 -0.30 -3.14 -5.77
C MET A 142 -1.56 -3.05 -6.62
N TYR A 143 -2.05 -4.17 -7.17
CA TYR A 143 -3.24 -4.14 -8.03
C TYR A 143 -4.45 -3.51 -7.33
N ARG A 144 -4.76 -3.97 -6.10
CA ARG A 144 -5.89 -3.43 -5.33
C ARG A 144 -5.70 -1.96 -4.96
N SER A 145 -4.48 -1.56 -4.64
CA SER A 145 -4.17 -0.17 -4.33
C SER A 145 -4.39 0.74 -5.54
N GLN A 146 -3.96 0.34 -6.72
CA GLN A 146 -4.20 1.09 -7.97
C GLN A 146 -5.68 1.11 -8.35
N LEU A 147 -6.40 0.00 -8.19
CA LEU A 147 -7.84 -0.08 -8.43
C LEU A 147 -8.60 0.93 -7.56
N LEU A 148 -8.34 0.95 -6.26
CA LEU A 148 -8.99 1.85 -5.32
C LEU A 148 -8.62 3.31 -5.57
N ALA A 149 -7.38 3.60 -5.96
CA ALA A 149 -6.96 4.95 -6.33
C ALA A 149 -7.69 5.46 -7.57
N LYS A 150 -7.83 4.62 -8.61
CA LYS A 150 -8.60 4.97 -9.81
C LYS A 150 -10.08 5.20 -9.48
N ARG A 151 -10.68 4.38 -8.62
CA ARG A 151 -12.06 4.57 -8.15
C ARG A 151 -12.24 5.84 -7.30
N ALA A 152 -11.20 6.26 -6.60
CA ALA A 152 -11.17 7.55 -5.89
C ALA A 152 -10.95 8.76 -6.82
N GLY A 153 -10.96 8.57 -8.14
CA GLY A 153 -10.86 9.64 -9.14
C GLY A 153 -9.43 10.06 -9.48
N ILE A 154 -8.40 9.31 -9.07
CA ILE A 154 -7.03 9.62 -9.44
C ILE A 154 -6.75 9.06 -10.84
N SER A 155 -6.60 9.94 -11.82
CA SER A 155 -6.51 9.57 -13.23
C SER A 155 -5.18 8.89 -13.60
N ASN A 156 -4.07 9.28 -12.98
CA ASN A 156 -2.74 8.77 -13.30
C ASN A 156 -2.09 8.15 -12.06
N VAL A 157 -2.18 6.83 -11.97
CA VAL A 157 -1.65 6.02 -10.86
C VAL A 157 -0.58 5.08 -11.38
N SER A 158 0.60 5.20 -10.84
CA SER A 158 1.73 4.31 -11.07
C SER A 158 2.25 3.77 -9.73
N GLY A 159 3.27 2.94 -9.72
CA GLY A 159 3.70 2.36 -8.45
C GLY A 159 5.12 1.86 -8.40
N ILE A 160 5.60 1.68 -7.18
CA ILE A 160 6.85 1.02 -6.82
C ILE A 160 6.50 -0.15 -5.92
N THR A 161 6.92 -1.34 -6.31
CA THR A 161 6.60 -2.57 -5.56
C THR A 161 7.78 -3.05 -4.73
N ALA A 162 7.53 -3.29 -3.45
CA ALA A 162 8.42 -4.10 -2.63
C ALA A 162 8.15 -5.58 -2.91
N ALA A 163 9.20 -6.32 -3.28
CA ALA A 163 9.08 -7.74 -3.58
C ALA A 163 8.66 -8.55 -2.34
N SER A 164 7.69 -9.43 -2.53
CA SER A 164 7.31 -10.41 -1.51
C SER A 164 8.34 -11.52 -1.39
N SER A 165 8.44 -12.12 -0.21
CA SER A 165 9.35 -13.22 0.11
C SER A 165 8.55 -14.50 0.32
N PHE A 166 8.43 -15.32 -0.70
CA PHE A 166 7.80 -16.64 -0.58
C PHE A 166 8.74 -17.63 0.13
N PRO A 167 8.26 -18.51 1.04
CA PRO A 167 6.86 -18.70 1.47
C PRO A 167 6.42 -17.77 2.62
N LYS A 168 7.26 -16.87 3.13
CA LYS A 168 6.98 -16.03 4.32
C LYS A 168 5.74 -15.16 4.15
N ASP A 169 5.44 -14.74 2.94
CA ASP A 169 4.30 -13.84 2.64
C ASP A 169 3.03 -14.58 2.15
N ILE A 170 2.99 -15.91 2.22
CA ILE A 170 1.82 -16.69 1.75
C ILE A 170 0.52 -16.30 2.46
N LYS A 171 0.58 -15.98 3.75
CA LYS A 171 -0.58 -15.50 4.53
C LYS A 171 -1.07 -14.14 4.02
N ASN A 172 -0.14 -13.25 3.68
CA ASN A 172 -0.45 -11.93 3.12
C ASN A 172 -1.10 -12.06 1.74
N PHE A 173 -0.62 -12.99 0.92
CA PHE A 173 -1.19 -13.27 -0.39
C PHE A 173 -2.62 -13.84 -0.28
N GLY A 174 -2.85 -14.81 0.61
CA GLY A 174 -4.18 -15.35 0.87
C GLY A 174 -5.18 -14.29 1.36
N ARG A 175 -4.75 -13.42 2.28
CA ARG A 175 -5.55 -12.28 2.75
C ARG A 175 -5.84 -11.30 1.61
N GLU A 176 -4.88 -11.07 0.72
CA GLU A 176 -5.05 -10.16 -0.40
C GLU A 176 -6.06 -10.67 -1.42
N LEU A 177 -6.11 -11.98 -1.70
CA LEU A 177 -7.16 -12.58 -2.54
C LEU A 177 -8.56 -12.23 -2.03
N LEU A 178 -8.80 -12.42 -0.73
CA LEU A 178 -10.09 -12.08 -0.12
C LEU A 178 -10.37 -10.58 -0.15
N SER A 179 -9.36 -9.77 0.17
CA SER A 179 -9.49 -8.31 0.17
C SER A 179 -9.70 -7.72 -1.21
N LEU A 180 -9.10 -8.30 -2.25
CA LEU A 180 -9.33 -7.91 -3.63
C LEU A 180 -10.75 -8.30 -4.08
N GLY A 181 -11.19 -9.52 -3.75
CA GLY A 181 -12.57 -9.94 -4.02
C GLY A 181 -13.58 -9.01 -3.38
N TYR A 182 -13.37 -8.64 -2.10
CA TYR A 182 -14.22 -7.65 -1.42
C TYR A 182 -14.18 -6.29 -2.12
N ALA A 183 -12.99 -5.79 -2.45
CA ALA A 183 -12.85 -4.51 -3.12
C ALA A 183 -13.55 -4.48 -4.48
N LEU A 184 -13.49 -5.55 -5.26
CA LEU A 184 -14.18 -5.64 -6.55
C LEU A 184 -15.69 -5.58 -6.42
N LEU A 185 -16.25 -6.14 -5.36
CA LEU A 185 -17.70 -6.24 -5.16
C LEU A 185 -18.32 -5.08 -4.39
N PHE A 186 -17.59 -4.48 -3.44
CA PHE A 186 -18.18 -3.57 -2.44
C PHE A 186 -17.51 -2.19 -2.31
N ASP A 187 -16.26 -2.01 -2.74
CA ASP A 187 -15.53 -0.74 -2.61
C ASP A 187 -15.61 0.12 -3.89
N TRP A 188 -16.83 0.44 -4.31
CA TRP A 188 -17.09 1.35 -5.43
C TRP A 188 -16.94 2.82 -5.04
#